data_bfdc53ef69efe715259fcea8acf0e6f6
#
_entry.id   bfdc53ef69efe715259fcea8acf0e6f6
#
_cell.length_a   1.000
_cell.length_b   1.000
_cell.length_c   1.000
_cell.angle_alpha   90.00
_cell.angle_beta   90.00
_cell.angle_gamma   90.00
#
_symmetry.space_group_name_H-M   'P 1'
#
loop_
_entity.id
_entity.type
_entity.pdbx_description
1 polymer ?
#
loop_
_entity_poly.entity_id
_entity_poly.type
_entity_poly.pdbx_seq_one_letter_code
_entity_poly.pdbx_strand_id
1 'polypeptide(L)'
;MKHTYKIIVILIIAAAGVFSCKGDKSPGEGVNQDIPTAGKITVYADNTIQPITEDVLAVFHSVYNRADITQVNMTETDLVNALLADKANVVVMPRLLTDKENAHFRKRKITPEVTQFATDAIAFVTNKTAKDSVVDLDEILKVLKGESSNKVQKLVFDNPNSSTVQYLLKLAGVTKVPAKNIYSLKSNIEVIKYVHDNPGTIGIVGVNWLTQAPQSVAEIVSDITVLGLDNVKIDKGVKKYYKPFQSNIATGSYPLTRKLYVLNYSGREGLGTGFATYIGAFEGQRIILKSGLLPVDIPTREIEVRSEL
;
A
#
# COMPACT_ATOMS: atom_id res chain seq x y z
N MET A 1 62.49 24.32 -52.94
CA MET A 1 61.11 23.78 -53.04
C MET A 1 60.86 22.50 -52.25
N LYS A 2 61.81 21.56 -52.07
CA LYS A 2 61.54 20.30 -51.29
C LYS A 2 61.51 20.49 -49.78
N HIS A 3 62.12 21.50 -49.20
CA HIS A 3 62.09 21.76 -47.76
C HIS A 3 60.83 22.54 -47.30
N THR A 4 60.32 23.45 -48.09
CA THR A 4 59.15 24.24 -47.84
C THR A 4 57.84 23.30 -47.79
N TYR A 5 57.83 22.30 -48.64
CA TYR A 5 56.67 21.32 -48.68
C TYR A 5 56.62 20.44 -47.40
N LYS A 6 57.79 20.06 -46.88
CA LYS A 6 57.89 19.29 -45.63
C LYS A 6 57.39 20.07 -44.41
N ILE A 7 57.73 21.39 -44.37
CA ILE A 7 57.29 22.26 -43.26
C ILE A 7 55.76 22.49 -43.30
N ILE A 8 55.19 22.68 -44.52
CA ILE A 8 53.75 22.85 -44.67
C ILE A 8 52.97 21.59 -44.31
N VAL A 9 53.47 20.38 -44.64
CA VAL A 9 52.85 19.12 -44.29
C VAL A 9 52.93 18.87 -42.77
N ILE A 10 53.99 19.21 -42.08
CA ILE A 10 54.12 19.11 -40.61
C ILE A 10 53.19 20.10 -39.91
N LEU A 11 53.02 21.33 -40.44
CA LEU A 11 52.05 22.30 -39.87
C LEU A 11 50.61 21.91 -40.04
N ILE A 12 50.24 21.23 -41.13
CA ILE A 12 48.90 20.71 -41.36
C ILE A 12 48.59 19.52 -40.44
N ILE A 13 49.56 18.66 -40.16
CA ILE A 13 49.40 17.55 -39.21
C ILE A 13 49.30 18.05 -37.76
N ALA A 14 50.04 19.12 -37.40
CA ALA A 14 49.91 19.74 -36.06
C ALA A 14 48.57 20.46 -35.86
N ALA A 15 47.98 21.06 -36.91
CA ALA A 15 46.66 21.69 -36.84
C ALA A 15 45.51 20.69 -36.77
N ALA A 16 45.64 19.46 -37.27
CA ALA A 16 44.64 18.42 -37.18
C ALA A 16 44.56 17.77 -35.78
N GLY A 17 45.61 17.90 -34.94
CA GLY A 17 45.64 17.37 -33.58
C GLY A 17 44.91 18.20 -32.51
N VAL A 18 44.57 19.46 -32.80
CA VAL A 18 43.92 20.38 -31.82
C VAL A 18 42.39 20.38 -31.95
N PHE A 19 41.78 19.70 -32.94
CA PHE A 19 40.32 19.59 -33.08
C PHE A 19 39.74 18.30 -32.54
N SER A 20 40.51 17.45 -31.87
CA SER A 20 40.04 16.19 -31.29
C SER A 20 39.70 16.24 -29.78
N CYS A 21 39.51 17.46 -29.24
CA CYS A 21 38.82 17.62 -27.95
C CYS A 21 37.44 18.25 -28.18
N LYS A 22 36.55 17.57 -28.92
CA LYS A 22 35.14 17.66 -28.58
C LYS A 22 35.01 16.94 -27.26
N GLY A 23 34.86 17.71 -26.18
CA GLY A 23 34.47 17.18 -24.90
C GLY A 23 33.24 16.29 -25.14
N ASP A 24 33.37 15.04 -24.80
CA ASP A 24 32.22 14.17 -24.59
C ASP A 24 31.29 14.96 -23.68
N LYS A 25 30.22 15.48 -24.25
CA LYS A 25 29.05 15.83 -23.47
C LYS A 25 28.75 14.54 -22.74
N SER A 26 28.92 14.55 -21.42
CA SER A 26 28.43 13.50 -20.57
C SER A 26 27.01 13.14 -21.06
N PRO A 27 26.70 11.86 -21.35
CA PRO A 27 25.35 11.48 -21.67
C PRO A 27 24.55 11.57 -20.38
N GLY A 28 24.01 12.77 -20.09
CA GLY A 28 23.43 13.05 -18.77
C GLY A 28 22.36 14.10 -18.71
N GLU A 29 22.11 14.84 -19.77
CA GLU A 29 21.00 15.78 -19.79
C GLU A 29 20.07 15.46 -20.97
N GLY A 30 19.00 14.69 -20.69
CA GLY A 30 17.89 14.52 -21.62
C GLY A 30 17.40 13.11 -21.89
N VAL A 31 18.00 12.07 -21.37
CA VAL A 31 17.40 10.73 -21.41
C VAL A 31 16.63 10.52 -20.10
N ASN A 32 15.31 10.41 -20.19
CA ASN A 32 14.47 9.87 -19.10
C ASN A 32 14.94 8.43 -18.81
N GLN A 33 16.04 8.29 -18.07
CA GLN A 33 16.51 6.98 -17.63
C GLN A 33 15.58 6.50 -16.54
N ASP A 34 14.73 5.55 -16.88
CA ASP A 34 13.93 4.81 -15.89
C ASP A 34 14.86 3.77 -15.23
N ILE A 35 15.47 4.17 -14.11
CA ILE A 35 16.33 3.35 -13.26
C ILE A 35 15.74 3.25 -11.85
N PRO A 36 16.18 2.32 -10.98
CA PRO A 36 15.57 2.13 -9.65
C PRO A 36 15.51 3.37 -8.75
N THR A 37 16.33 4.40 -9.00
CA THR A 37 16.43 5.62 -8.18
C THR A 37 16.10 6.91 -8.92
N ALA A 38 15.67 6.82 -10.18
CA ALA A 38 15.33 7.98 -10.99
C ALA A 38 14.37 7.59 -12.12
N GLY A 39 13.54 8.54 -12.54
CA GLY A 39 12.56 8.33 -13.61
C GLY A 39 11.19 8.85 -13.24
N LYS A 40 10.22 8.54 -14.07
CA LYS A 40 8.82 8.94 -13.84
C LYS A 40 7.89 7.76 -14.05
N ILE A 41 7.09 7.42 -13.04
CA ILE A 41 6.08 6.36 -13.10
C ILE A 41 4.81 6.75 -12.35
N THR A 42 3.74 6.01 -12.61
CA THR A 42 2.54 6.02 -11.78
C THR A 42 2.44 4.70 -11.01
N VAL A 43 2.27 4.79 -9.70
CA VAL A 43 1.95 3.67 -8.82
C VAL A 43 0.46 3.74 -8.50
N TYR A 44 -0.26 2.68 -8.80
CA TYR A 44 -1.68 2.58 -8.51
C TYR A 44 -1.88 1.84 -7.19
N ALA A 45 -2.58 2.43 -6.25
CA ALA A 45 -2.76 1.88 -4.91
C ALA A 45 -4.24 1.62 -4.60
N ASP A 46 -4.51 0.54 -3.89
CA ASP A 46 -5.84 0.28 -3.33
C ASP A 46 -6.19 1.37 -2.31
N ASN A 47 -7.40 1.93 -2.41
CA ASN A 47 -7.89 3.01 -1.54
C ASN A 47 -7.79 2.66 -0.06
N THR A 48 -7.94 1.39 0.30
CA THR A 48 -7.95 0.97 1.71
C THR A 48 -6.59 1.01 2.38
N ILE A 49 -5.51 1.09 1.59
CA ILE A 49 -4.12 1.17 2.06
C ILE A 49 -3.41 2.43 1.57
N GLN A 50 -4.19 3.44 1.17
CA GLN A 50 -3.67 4.74 0.71
C GLN A 50 -2.69 5.39 1.70
N PRO A 51 -2.98 5.54 3.01
CA PRO A 51 -2.11 6.28 3.91
C PRO A 51 -0.70 5.70 4.00
N ILE A 52 -0.57 4.37 4.13
CA ILE A 52 0.76 3.75 4.22
C ILE A 52 1.55 3.89 2.91
N THR A 53 0.87 3.82 1.75
CA THR A 53 1.54 4.00 0.47
C THR A 53 2.05 5.44 0.30
N GLU A 54 1.26 6.43 0.71
CA GLU A 54 1.64 7.85 0.70
C GLU A 54 2.85 8.12 1.60
N ASP A 55 2.87 7.57 2.82
CA ASP A 55 3.97 7.76 3.76
C ASP A 55 5.28 7.16 3.24
N VAL A 56 5.23 5.95 2.67
CA VAL A 56 6.42 5.33 2.08
C VAL A 56 6.92 6.13 0.89
N LEU A 57 6.03 6.62 0.02
CA LEU A 57 6.39 7.44 -1.13
C LEU A 57 6.96 8.79 -0.71
N ALA A 58 6.44 9.42 0.32
CA ALA A 58 6.97 10.69 0.83
C ALA A 58 8.43 10.56 1.27
N VAL A 59 8.77 9.48 2.00
CA VAL A 59 10.16 9.22 2.40
C VAL A 59 11.02 8.80 1.21
N PHE A 60 10.50 7.96 0.30
CA PHE A 60 11.20 7.56 -0.93
C PHE A 60 11.63 8.78 -1.75
N HIS A 61 10.74 9.74 -1.98
CA HIS A 61 11.02 10.98 -2.70
C HIS A 61 12.07 11.86 -1.98
N SER A 62 12.08 11.85 -0.64
CA SER A 62 13.08 12.60 0.13
C SER A 62 14.49 12.01 -0.01
N VAL A 63 14.61 10.71 -0.25
CA VAL A 63 15.87 10.00 -0.45
C VAL A 63 16.31 10.06 -1.92
N TYR A 64 15.38 9.88 -2.85
CA TYR A 64 15.63 9.81 -4.30
C TYR A 64 15.02 10.99 -5.02
N ASN A 65 15.69 12.13 -5.00
CA ASN A 65 15.20 13.41 -5.53
C ASN A 65 15.01 13.46 -7.06
N ARG A 66 15.51 12.47 -7.80
CA ARG A 66 15.28 12.30 -9.24
C ARG A 66 14.15 11.33 -9.56
N ALA A 67 13.49 10.78 -8.56
CA ALA A 67 12.35 9.91 -8.72
C ALA A 67 11.05 10.75 -8.70
N ASP A 68 10.22 10.60 -9.71
CA ASP A 68 8.88 11.19 -9.81
C ASP A 68 7.85 10.05 -9.84
N ILE A 69 7.34 9.66 -8.68
CA ILE A 69 6.28 8.64 -8.55
C ILE A 69 4.98 9.32 -8.19
N THR A 70 4.03 9.29 -9.11
CA THR A 70 2.66 9.75 -8.85
C THR A 70 1.82 8.59 -8.31
N GLN A 71 1.20 8.75 -7.15
CA GLN A 71 0.23 7.79 -6.62
C GLN A 71 -1.17 8.09 -7.15
N VAL A 72 -1.85 7.04 -7.63
CA VAL A 72 -3.27 7.08 -8.03
C VAL A 72 -4.02 6.03 -7.24
N ASN A 73 -5.02 6.46 -6.45
CA ASN A 73 -5.81 5.57 -5.61
C ASN A 73 -7.05 5.08 -6.35
N MET A 74 -7.33 3.77 -6.22
CA MET A 74 -8.46 3.10 -6.90
C MET A 74 -9.11 2.07 -5.98
N THR A 75 -10.33 1.64 -6.31
CA THR A 75 -10.91 0.43 -5.70
C THR A 75 -10.17 -0.82 -6.20
N GLU A 76 -10.21 -1.92 -5.43
CA GLU A 76 -9.59 -3.18 -5.86
C GLU A 76 -10.07 -3.62 -7.25
N THR A 77 -11.37 -3.51 -7.50
CA THR A 77 -11.96 -3.89 -8.79
C THR A 77 -11.41 -3.05 -9.94
N ASP A 78 -11.33 -1.73 -9.76
CA ASP A 78 -10.83 -0.82 -10.79
C ASP A 78 -9.33 -1.03 -11.03
N LEU A 79 -8.57 -1.31 -9.96
CA LEU A 79 -7.15 -1.57 -10.02
C LEU A 79 -6.84 -2.85 -10.81
N VAL A 80 -7.58 -3.94 -10.57
CA VAL A 80 -7.46 -5.18 -11.34
C VAL A 80 -7.85 -4.95 -12.80
N ASN A 81 -8.93 -4.21 -13.06
CA ASN A 81 -9.33 -3.87 -14.43
C ASN A 81 -8.26 -3.02 -15.15
N ALA A 82 -7.64 -2.06 -14.45
CA ALA A 82 -6.56 -1.25 -15.01
C ALA A 82 -5.31 -2.09 -15.35
N LEU A 83 -4.95 -3.06 -14.50
CA LEU A 83 -3.89 -4.04 -14.78
C LEU A 83 -4.20 -4.87 -16.02
N LEU A 84 -5.41 -5.47 -16.09
CA LEU A 84 -5.82 -6.33 -17.20
C LEU A 84 -5.97 -5.56 -18.53
N ALA A 85 -6.18 -4.25 -18.47
CA ALA A 85 -6.24 -3.35 -19.62
C ALA A 85 -4.89 -2.71 -19.98
N ASP A 86 -3.78 -3.12 -19.35
CA ASP A 86 -2.43 -2.55 -19.50
C ASP A 86 -2.32 -1.04 -19.21
N LYS A 87 -3.26 -0.50 -18.42
CA LYS A 87 -3.26 0.91 -17.98
C LYS A 87 -2.44 1.12 -16.70
N ALA A 88 -2.24 0.06 -15.92
CA ALA A 88 -1.43 0.04 -14.72
C ALA A 88 -0.36 -1.05 -14.84
N ASN A 89 0.87 -0.75 -14.43
CA ASN A 89 1.97 -1.71 -14.45
C ASN A 89 2.56 -1.95 -13.06
N VAL A 90 2.51 -0.96 -12.17
CA VAL A 90 2.97 -1.06 -10.78
C VAL A 90 1.79 -0.77 -9.87
N VAL A 91 1.43 -1.75 -9.05
CA VAL A 91 0.26 -1.64 -8.17
C VAL A 91 0.59 -2.06 -6.74
N VAL A 92 -0.07 -1.41 -5.78
CA VAL A 92 0.00 -1.74 -4.35
C VAL A 92 -1.39 -2.19 -3.91
N MET A 93 -1.50 -3.45 -3.47
CA MET A 93 -2.80 -4.03 -3.16
C MET A 93 -2.74 -5.12 -2.08
N PRO A 94 -3.87 -5.41 -1.39
CA PRO A 94 -3.89 -6.30 -0.23
C PRO A 94 -4.11 -7.79 -0.60
N ARG A 95 -3.79 -8.20 -1.81
CA ARG A 95 -3.78 -9.59 -2.25
C ARG A 95 -2.96 -9.80 -3.52
N LEU A 96 -2.70 -11.03 -3.84
CA LEU A 96 -2.21 -11.42 -5.16
C LEU A 96 -3.37 -11.52 -6.16
N LEU A 97 -3.07 -11.44 -7.45
CA LEU A 97 -4.04 -11.76 -8.49
C LEU A 97 -4.43 -13.24 -8.39
N THR A 98 -5.69 -13.53 -8.69
CA THR A 98 -6.18 -14.90 -8.81
C THR A 98 -5.56 -15.60 -10.03
N ASP A 99 -5.62 -16.93 -10.08
CA ASP A 99 -5.14 -17.68 -11.25
C ASP A 99 -5.81 -17.28 -12.56
N LYS A 100 -7.11 -16.93 -12.51
CA LYS A 100 -7.88 -16.45 -13.65
C LYS A 100 -7.36 -15.08 -14.14
N GLU A 101 -7.10 -14.15 -13.22
CA GLU A 101 -6.53 -12.84 -13.53
C GLU A 101 -5.08 -12.97 -14.06
N ASN A 102 -4.25 -13.81 -13.41
CA ASN A 102 -2.89 -14.08 -13.85
C ASN A 102 -2.80 -14.79 -15.22
N ALA A 103 -3.83 -15.53 -15.63
CA ALA A 103 -3.85 -16.20 -16.94
C ALA A 103 -3.67 -15.21 -18.10
N HIS A 104 -4.14 -13.97 -17.96
CA HIS A 104 -3.94 -12.90 -18.93
C HIS A 104 -2.44 -12.62 -19.17
N PHE A 105 -1.68 -12.45 -18.10
CA PHE A 105 -0.25 -12.16 -18.15
C PHE A 105 0.58 -13.38 -18.56
N ARG A 106 0.24 -14.58 -18.08
CA ARG A 106 0.91 -15.83 -18.47
C ARG A 106 0.84 -16.09 -19.98
N LYS A 107 -0.32 -15.83 -20.62
CA LYS A 107 -0.46 -15.94 -22.09
C LYS A 107 0.51 -15.04 -22.86
N ARG A 108 0.86 -13.90 -22.26
CA ARG A 108 1.78 -12.91 -22.82
C ARG A 108 3.23 -13.11 -22.36
N LYS A 109 3.51 -14.18 -21.59
CA LYS A 109 4.83 -14.50 -20.99
C LYS A 109 5.34 -13.37 -20.08
N ILE A 110 4.43 -12.64 -19.43
CA ILE A 110 4.75 -11.61 -18.44
C ILE A 110 4.72 -12.27 -17.05
N THR A 111 5.85 -12.24 -16.36
CA THR A 111 5.98 -12.65 -14.96
C THR A 111 6.13 -11.39 -14.10
N PRO A 112 5.23 -11.12 -13.15
CA PRO A 112 5.37 -9.97 -12.28
C PRO A 112 6.50 -10.15 -11.29
N GLU A 113 7.14 -9.06 -10.91
CA GLU A 113 7.89 -8.96 -9.67
C GLU A 113 6.90 -8.75 -8.52
N VAL A 114 6.97 -9.60 -7.49
CA VAL A 114 6.04 -9.60 -6.36
C VAL A 114 6.81 -9.35 -5.07
N THR A 115 6.53 -8.23 -4.41
CA THR A 115 7.13 -7.87 -3.13
C THR A 115 6.04 -7.81 -2.06
N GLN A 116 6.02 -8.76 -1.12
CA GLN A 116 5.22 -8.64 0.10
C GLN A 116 5.95 -7.69 1.05
N PHE A 117 5.27 -6.65 1.56
CA PHE A 117 5.93 -5.66 2.41
C PHE A 117 5.32 -5.52 3.81
N ALA A 118 4.05 -5.92 4.00
CA ALA A 118 3.38 -5.79 5.29
C ALA A 118 2.24 -6.79 5.45
N THR A 119 1.73 -6.88 6.69
CA THR A 119 0.40 -7.43 6.98
C THR A 119 -0.44 -6.34 7.62
N ASP A 120 -1.58 -6.05 7.01
CA ASP A 120 -2.63 -5.12 7.46
C ASP A 120 -3.75 -5.87 8.19
N ALA A 121 -4.61 -5.13 8.88
CA ALA A 121 -5.82 -5.65 9.48
C ALA A 121 -7.04 -4.80 9.12
N ILE A 122 -8.19 -5.46 8.97
CA ILE A 122 -9.49 -4.79 8.82
C ILE A 122 -10.04 -4.52 10.22
N ALA A 123 -10.21 -3.24 10.55
CA ALA A 123 -10.71 -2.79 11.83
C ALA A 123 -12.22 -2.49 11.77
N PHE A 124 -12.93 -2.87 12.82
CA PHE A 124 -14.28 -2.39 13.09
C PHE A 124 -14.21 -1.28 14.13
N VAL A 125 -14.87 -0.18 13.83
CA VAL A 125 -14.82 1.04 14.64
C VAL A 125 -16.20 1.52 15.00
N THR A 126 -16.32 2.13 16.17
CA THR A 126 -17.56 2.77 16.64
C THR A 126 -17.25 4.08 17.34
N ASN A 127 -18.26 4.89 17.60
CA ASN A 127 -18.10 6.11 18.38
C ASN A 127 -17.65 5.76 19.81
N LYS A 128 -16.81 6.61 20.40
CA LYS A 128 -16.28 6.44 21.77
C LYS A 128 -17.35 6.35 22.86
N THR A 129 -18.54 6.91 22.60
CA THR A 129 -19.68 6.83 23.54
C THR A 129 -20.40 5.48 23.51
N ALA A 130 -20.03 4.59 22.58
CA ALA A 130 -20.61 3.24 22.55
C ALA A 130 -20.30 2.46 23.83
N LYS A 131 -21.30 1.71 24.32
CA LYS A 131 -21.16 0.91 25.55
C LYS A 131 -20.23 -0.29 25.35
N ASP A 132 -20.25 -0.87 24.13
CA ASP A 132 -19.52 -2.07 23.80
C ASP A 132 -18.20 -1.71 23.09
N SER A 133 -17.11 -2.29 23.56
CA SER A 133 -15.78 -2.19 22.95
C SER A 133 -15.35 -3.47 22.21
N VAL A 134 -16.29 -4.42 22.06
CA VAL A 134 -16.10 -5.71 21.42
C VAL A 134 -17.31 -6.09 20.60
N VAL A 135 -17.12 -6.91 19.56
CA VAL A 135 -18.19 -7.49 18.76
C VAL A 135 -17.78 -8.88 18.27
N ASP A 136 -18.75 -9.79 18.22
CA ASP A 136 -18.54 -11.12 17.70
C ASP A 136 -18.42 -11.05 16.17
N LEU A 137 -17.41 -11.69 15.61
CA LEU A 137 -17.23 -11.75 14.16
C LEU A 137 -18.46 -12.36 13.46
N ASP A 138 -19.07 -13.39 14.07
CA ASP A 138 -20.28 -14.02 13.53
C ASP A 138 -21.46 -13.04 13.43
N GLU A 139 -21.62 -12.09 14.35
CA GLU A 139 -22.68 -11.07 14.27
C GLU A 139 -22.48 -10.11 13.09
N ILE A 140 -21.23 -9.77 12.79
CA ILE A 140 -20.88 -9.01 11.57
C ILE A 140 -21.20 -9.83 10.31
N LEU A 141 -20.80 -11.12 10.29
CA LEU A 141 -21.04 -12.01 9.14
C LEU A 141 -22.52 -12.27 8.90
N LYS A 142 -23.36 -12.36 9.94
CA LYS A 142 -24.83 -12.42 9.82
C LYS A 142 -25.38 -11.21 9.07
N VAL A 143 -24.98 -10.00 9.47
CA VAL A 143 -25.43 -8.78 8.79
C VAL A 143 -24.98 -8.76 7.32
N LEU A 144 -23.76 -9.20 7.02
CA LEU A 144 -23.25 -9.32 5.66
C LEU A 144 -23.99 -10.37 4.82
N LYS A 145 -24.63 -11.37 5.46
CA LYS A 145 -25.54 -12.34 4.81
C LYS A 145 -26.96 -11.82 4.64
N GLY A 146 -27.27 -10.62 5.14
CA GLY A 146 -28.62 -10.05 5.14
C GLY A 146 -29.49 -10.49 6.30
N GLU A 147 -28.93 -11.19 7.28
CA GLU A 147 -29.62 -11.63 8.50
C GLU A 147 -29.66 -10.48 9.53
N SER A 148 -30.56 -10.57 10.49
CA SER A 148 -30.68 -9.60 11.58
C SER A 148 -29.69 -9.91 12.69
N SER A 149 -29.06 -8.87 13.25
CA SER A 149 -28.25 -8.97 14.47
C SER A 149 -28.82 -8.03 15.53
N ASN A 150 -28.83 -8.49 16.78
CA ASN A 150 -29.23 -7.65 17.92
C ASN A 150 -28.07 -6.72 18.37
N LYS A 151 -26.83 -7.04 17.99
CA LYS A 151 -25.62 -6.28 18.37
C LYS A 151 -25.15 -5.31 17.29
N VAL A 152 -25.40 -5.64 16.01
CA VAL A 152 -24.96 -4.85 14.85
C VAL A 152 -26.19 -4.30 14.14
N GLN A 153 -26.58 -3.08 14.49
CA GLN A 153 -27.77 -2.46 13.92
C GLN A 153 -27.49 -1.73 12.61
N LYS A 154 -26.30 -1.16 12.49
CA LYS A 154 -25.87 -0.41 11.31
C LYS A 154 -24.38 -0.65 11.03
N LEU A 155 -24.07 -1.05 9.80
CA LEU A 155 -22.71 -1.26 9.31
C LEU A 155 -22.44 -0.29 8.17
N VAL A 156 -21.31 0.39 8.20
CA VAL A 156 -20.91 1.33 7.15
C VAL A 156 -19.49 1.02 6.65
N PHE A 157 -19.26 1.24 5.37
CA PHE A 157 -17.97 1.07 4.71
C PHE A 157 -17.81 2.07 3.55
N ASP A 158 -16.63 2.15 2.97
CA ASP A 158 -16.25 3.11 1.94
C ASP A 158 -16.92 2.83 0.58
N ASN A 159 -16.70 1.64 0.01
CA ASN A 159 -17.15 1.29 -1.33
C ASN A 159 -17.40 -0.21 -1.46
N PRO A 160 -18.50 -0.66 -2.10
CA PRO A 160 -18.74 -2.09 -2.33
C PRO A 160 -17.62 -2.81 -3.11
N ASN A 161 -16.87 -2.08 -3.93
CA ASN A 161 -15.77 -2.61 -4.74
C ASN A 161 -14.40 -2.49 -4.06
N SER A 162 -14.34 -2.00 -2.81
CA SER A 162 -13.09 -1.92 -2.06
C SER A 162 -12.61 -3.31 -1.62
N SER A 163 -11.31 -3.46 -1.48
CA SER A 163 -10.69 -4.71 -1.05
C SER A 163 -11.17 -5.17 0.34
N THR A 164 -11.45 -4.22 1.23
CA THR A 164 -12.00 -4.51 2.56
C THR A 164 -13.35 -5.19 2.47
N VAL A 165 -14.24 -4.65 1.66
CA VAL A 165 -15.59 -5.22 1.47
C VAL A 165 -15.52 -6.53 0.73
N GLN A 166 -14.74 -6.63 -0.34
CA GLN A 166 -14.56 -7.88 -1.09
C GLN A 166 -14.01 -9.00 -0.22
N TYR A 167 -13.05 -8.70 0.67
CA TYR A 167 -12.54 -9.65 1.66
C TYR A 167 -13.66 -10.17 2.59
N LEU A 168 -14.47 -9.27 3.15
CA LEU A 168 -15.54 -9.60 4.07
C LEU A 168 -16.69 -10.36 3.40
N LEU A 169 -17.08 -9.99 2.18
CA LEU A 169 -18.08 -10.72 1.40
C LEU A 169 -17.62 -12.15 1.12
N LYS A 170 -16.37 -12.34 0.73
CA LYS A 170 -15.77 -13.66 0.54
C LYS A 170 -15.80 -14.48 1.84
N LEU A 171 -15.46 -13.87 2.97
CA LEU A 171 -15.48 -14.52 4.28
C LEU A 171 -16.90 -14.91 4.69
N ALA A 172 -17.90 -14.07 4.39
CA ALA A 172 -19.33 -14.35 4.64
C ALA A 172 -19.92 -15.38 3.66
N GLY A 173 -19.22 -15.71 2.56
CA GLY A 173 -19.71 -16.61 1.52
C GLY A 173 -20.81 -15.99 0.64
N VAL A 174 -20.82 -14.65 0.49
CA VAL A 174 -21.79 -13.92 -0.33
C VAL A 174 -21.07 -13.11 -1.41
N THR A 175 -21.78 -12.82 -2.50
CA THR A 175 -21.20 -12.12 -3.67
C THR A 175 -21.63 -10.66 -3.78
N LYS A 176 -22.61 -10.23 -3.00
CA LYS A 176 -23.17 -8.87 -3.04
C LYS A 176 -23.48 -8.38 -1.64
N VAL A 177 -23.33 -7.08 -1.45
CA VAL A 177 -23.72 -6.40 -0.22
C VAL A 177 -25.26 -6.42 -0.10
N PRO A 178 -25.82 -6.88 1.03
CA PRO A 178 -27.25 -6.78 1.30
C PRO A 178 -27.70 -5.33 1.43
N ALA A 179 -28.96 -5.07 1.06
CA ALA A 179 -29.51 -3.72 1.15
C ALA A 179 -29.93 -3.30 2.59
N LYS A 180 -30.09 -4.28 3.51
CA LYS A 180 -30.57 -4.01 4.86
C LYS A 180 -29.43 -3.78 5.83
N ASN A 181 -29.51 -2.70 6.62
CA ASN A 181 -28.58 -2.37 7.72
C ASN A 181 -27.12 -2.14 7.30
N ILE A 182 -26.84 -2.03 6.00
CA ILE A 182 -25.52 -1.77 5.45
C ILE A 182 -25.57 -0.55 4.54
N TYR A 183 -24.61 0.36 4.73
CA TYR A 183 -24.53 1.60 3.97
C TYR A 183 -23.12 1.79 3.43
N SER A 184 -23.01 2.15 2.17
CA SER A 184 -21.75 2.55 1.57
C SER A 184 -21.62 4.06 1.50
N LEU A 185 -20.42 4.54 1.78
CA LEU A 185 -20.01 5.93 1.66
C LEU A 185 -19.05 6.04 0.46
N LYS A 186 -18.32 7.15 0.31
CA LYS A 186 -17.43 7.33 -0.82
C LYS A 186 -15.96 7.05 -0.50
N SER A 187 -15.59 7.12 0.79
CA SER A 187 -14.19 6.99 1.23
C SER A 187 -14.08 6.54 2.68
N ASN A 188 -12.91 6.04 3.08
CA ASN A 188 -12.61 5.72 4.47
C ASN A 188 -12.69 6.97 5.38
N ILE A 189 -12.35 8.16 4.86
CA ILE A 189 -12.52 9.43 5.59
C ILE A 189 -14.00 9.66 5.94
N GLU A 190 -14.90 9.44 4.99
CA GLU A 190 -16.34 9.56 5.24
C GLU A 190 -16.85 8.52 6.22
N VAL A 191 -16.31 7.29 6.20
CA VAL A 191 -16.65 6.25 7.19
C VAL A 191 -16.27 6.71 8.59
N ILE A 192 -15.06 7.21 8.80
CA ILE A 192 -14.58 7.70 10.10
C ILE A 192 -15.47 8.85 10.60
N LYS A 193 -15.73 9.85 9.75
CA LYS A 193 -16.62 10.98 10.08
C LYS A 193 -18.02 10.51 10.43
N TYR A 194 -18.59 9.62 9.62
CA TYR A 194 -19.95 9.12 9.85
C TYR A 194 -20.07 8.37 11.18
N VAL A 195 -19.10 7.52 11.52
CA VAL A 195 -19.07 6.80 12.80
C VAL A 195 -18.94 7.74 13.98
N HIS A 196 -18.10 8.78 13.85
CA HIS A 196 -17.96 9.82 14.86
C HIS A 196 -19.29 10.53 15.12
N ASP A 197 -20.01 10.93 14.07
CA ASP A 197 -21.23 11.72 14.16
C ASP A 197 -22.49 10.89 14.46
N ASN A 198 -22.43 9.56 14.32
CA ASN A 198 -23.58 8.66 14.44
C ASN A 198 -23.32 7.51 15.43
N PRO A 199 -23.48 7.74 16.74
CA PRO A 199 -23.39 6.68 17.75
C PRO A 199 -24.30 5.48 17.43
N GLY A 200 -23.81 4.26 17.71
CA GLY A 200 -24.53 3.02 17.40
C GLY A 200 -24.27 2.48 15.98
N THR A 201 -23.41 3.16 15.21
CA THR A 201 -22.92 2.69 13.92
C THR A 201 -21.57 1.97 14.08
N ILE A 202 -21.38 0.87 13.36
CA ILE A 202 -20.08 0.20 13.22
C ILE A 202 -19.52 0.51 11.83
N GLY A 203 -18.35 1.11 11.78
CA GLY A 203 -17.59 1.39 10.56
C GLY A 203 -16.55 0.30 10.28
N ILE A 204 -16.22 0.10 9.02
CA ILE A 204 -15.19 -0.83 8.56
C ILE A 204 -14.12 -0.04 7.84
N VAL A 205 -12.87 -0.10 8.32
CA VAL A 205 -11.71 0.58 7.74
C VAL A 205 -10.45 -0.29 7.84
N GLY A 206 -9.43 -0.02 7.02
CA GLY A 206 -8.09 -0.57 7.26
C GLY A 206 -7.46 0.07 8.49
N VAL A 207 -6.66 -0.69 9.26
CA VAL A 207 -6.04 -0.18 10.50
C VAL A 207 -5.13 1.03 10.23
N ASN A 208 -4.51 1.11 9.06
CA ASN A 208 -3.64 2.23 8.67
C ASN A 208 -4.40 3.57 8.60
N TRP A 209 -5.70 3.58 8.35
CA TRP A 209 -6.53 4.79 8.37
C TRP A 209 -6.74 5.37 9.78
N LEU A 210 -6.47 4.59 10.81
CA LEU A 210 -6.59 4.99 12.22
C LEU A 210 -5.22 5.35 12.82
N THR A 211 -4.18 4.62 12.44
CA THR A 211 -2.82 4.81 12.97
C THR A 211 -2.05 5.90 12.24
N GLN A 212 -2.38 6.12 10.96
CA GLN A 212 -1.83 7.16 10.08
C GLN A 212 -2.97 8.02 9.52
N ALA A 213 -3.83 8.48 10.42
CA ALA A 213 -5.01 9.24 10.05
C ALA A 213 -4.63 10.51 9.27
N PRO A 214 -5.21 10.75 8.09
CA PRO A 214 -5.05 12.01 7.38
C PRO A 214 -5.46 13.20 8.27
N GLN A 215 -4.83 14.35 8.07
CA GLN A 215 -5.08 15.56 8.87
C GLN A 215 -6.57 15.91 8.97
N SER A 216 -7.34 15.63 7.92
CA SER A 216 -8.79 15.91 7.85
C SER A 216 -9.66 15.11 8.83
N VAL A 217 -9.11 14.06 9.46
CA VAL A 217 -9.80 13.21 10.44
C VAL A 217 -8.94 12.90 11.68
N ALA A 218 -7.70 13.39 11.76
CA ALA A 218 -6.77 13.08 12.83
C ALA A 218 -7.33 13.43 14.23
N GLU A 219 -8.01 14.56 14.35
CA GLU A 219 -8.61 15.00 15.61
C GLU A 219 -9.75 14.08 16.07
N ILE A 220 -10.63 13.68 15.13
CA ILE A 220 -11.81 12.87 15.46
C ILE A 220 -11.49 11.38 15.64
N VAL A 221 -10.35 10.89 15.17
CA VAL A 221 -9.92 9.49 15.40
C VAL A 221 -9.74 9.19 16.89
N SER A 222 -9.39 10.20 17.71
CA SER A 222 -9.32 10.05 19.18
C SER A 222 -10.68 9.75 19.84
N ASP A 223 -11.78 10.06 19.14
CA ASP A 223 -13.16 9.80 19.57
C ASP A 223 -13.77 8.56 18.93
N ILE A 224 -12.93 7.78 18.25
CA ILE A 224 -13.28 6.49 17.66
C ILE A 224 -12.75 5.34 18.53
N THR A 225 -13.61 4.38 18.82
CA THR A 225 -13.24 3.14 19.53
C THR A 225 -13.05 2.03 18.51
N VAL A 226 -11.87 1.41 18.51
CA VAL A 226 -11.60 0.18 17.75
C VAL A 226 -12.17 -1.00 18.54
N LEU A 227 -13.07 -1.76 17.91
CA LEU A 227 -13.70 -2.93 18.51
C LEU A 227 -12.75 -4.13 18.52
N GLY A 228 -12.77 -4.90 19.61
CA GLY A 228 -12.14 -6.21 19.67
C GLY A 228 -13.04 -7.25 18.99
N LEU A 229 -12.43 -8.19 18.25
CA LEU A 229 -13.09 -9.33 17.63
C LEU A 229 -12.71 -10.63 18.32
N ASP A 230 -13.65 -11.57 18.41
CA ASP A 230 -13.34 -12.93 18.81
C ASP A 230 -12.65 -13.70 17.67
N ASN A 231 -11.88 -14.72 18.05
CA ASN A 231 -11.25 -15.62 17.09
C ASN A 231 -11.55 -17.08 17.44
N VAL A 232 -12.70 -17.55 17.01
CA VAL A 232 -13.18 -18.92 17.29
C VAL A 232 -12.23 -20.03 16.82
N LYS A 233 -11.28 -19.72 15.92
CA LYS A 233 -10.31 -20.71 15.41
C LYS A 233 -9.22 -21.03 16.43
N ILE A 234 -8.89 -20.10 17.30
CA ILE A 234 -7.81 -20.26 18.29
C ILE A 234 -8.35 -20.36 19.74
N ASP A 235 -9.50 -19.78 20.03
CA ASP A 235 -10.08 -19.72 21.37
C ASP A 235 -10.95 -20.96 21.64
N LYS A 236 -10.31 -22.06 22.02
CA LYS A 236 -11.00 -23.32 22.33
C LYS A 236 -11.78 -23.21 23.64
N GLY A 237 -13.03 -22.76 23.56
CA GLY A 237 -14.00 -22.80 24.67
C GLY A 237 -14.04 -21.56 25.58
N VAL A 238 -13.05 -20.67 25.57
CA VAL A 238 -13.08 -19.39 26.30
C VAL A 238 -13.05 -18.25 25.30
N LYS A 239 -14.15 -17.51 25.22
CA LYS A 239 -14.28 -16.38 24.30
C LYS A 239 -13.36 -15.24 24.70
N LYS A 240 -12.43 -14.89 23.82
CA LYS A 240 -11.51 -13.74 23.99
C LYS A 240 -11.68 -12.80 22.80
N TYR A 241 -11.42 -11.52 23.03
CA TYR A 241 -11.52 -10.49 22.02
C TYR A 241 -10.16 -9.82 21.80
N TYR A 242 -9.80 -9.68 20.55
CA TYR A 242 -8.51 -9.12 20.13
C TYR A 242 -8.73 -7.85 19.31
N LYS A 243 -8.00 -6.80 19.62
CA LYS A 243 -7.91 -5.60 18.78
C LYS A 243 -6.80 -5.78 17.73
N PRO A 244 -6.82 -5.04 16.60
CA PRO A 244 -5.84 -5.17 15.53
C PRO A 244 -4.49 -4.49 15.87
N PHE A 245 -3.95 -4.78 17.06
CA PHE A 245 -2.60 -4.36 17.43
C PHE A 245 -1.55 -5.23 16.72
N GLN A 246 -0.38 -4.68 16.42
CA GLN A 246 0.70 -5.41 15.76
C GLN A 246 1.01 -6.76 16.41
N SER A 247 1.01 -6.82 17.76
CA SER A 247 1.23 -8.08 18.49
C SER A 247 0.17 -9.13 18.20
N ASN A 248 -1.11 -8.74 18.11
CA ASN A 248 -2.21 -9.65 17.82
C ASN A 248 -2.23 -10.04 16.33
N ILE A 249 -1.74 -9.18 15.43
CA ILE A 249 -1.53 -9.50 14.01
C ILE A 249 -0.38 -10.52 13.89
N ALA A 250 0.73 -10.28 14.56
CA ALA A 250 1.92 -11.14 14.52
C ALA A 250 1.66 -12.54 15.06
N THR A 251 0.87 -12.67 16.14
CA THR A 251 0.51 -13.96 16.74
C THR A 251 -0.65 -14.66 16.02
N GLY A 252 -1.29 -14.01 15.02
CA GLY A 252 -2.50 -14.53 14.37
C GLY A 252 -3.73 -14.52 15.27
N SER A 253 -3.68 -13.83 16.43
CA SER A 253 -4.81 -13.72 17.36
C SER A 253 -5.93 -12.85 16.80
N TYR A 254 -5.61 -11.80 16.05
CA TYR A 254 -6.62 -11.00 15.34
C TYR A 254 -7.07 -11.72 14.06
N PRO A 255 -8.39 -11.94 13.83
CA PRO A 255 -8.85 -12.85 12.77
C PRO A 255 -8.83 -12.27 11.36
N LEU A 256 -8.86 -10.93 11.20
CA LEU A 256 -9.06 -10.27 9.91
C LEU A 256 -7.79 -9.56 9.44
N THR A 257 -6.83 -10.34 8.99
CA THR A 257 -5.53 -9.83 8.48
C THR A 257 -5.39 -10.03 6.98
N ARG A 258 -4.65 -9.12 6.32
CA ARG A 258 -4.36 -9.14 4.87
C ARG A 258 -2.89 -8.88 4.63
N LYS A 259 -2.28 -9.65 3.74
CA LYS A 259 -0.91 -9.38 3.27
C LYS A 259 -0.93 -8.31 2.20
N LEU A 260 -0.05 -7.33 2.31
CA LEU A 260 0.09 -6.24 1.35
C LEU A 260 1.25 -6.51 0.40
N TYR A 261 1.04 -6.19 -0.88
CA TYR A 261 1.99 -6.48 -1.94
C TYR A 261 2.20 -5.28 -2.85
N VAL A 262 3.43 -5.11 -3.33
CA VAL A 262 3.72 -4.39 -4.57
C VAL A 262 3.80 -5.44 -5.68
N LEU A 263 3.02 -5.26 -6.75
CA LEU A 263 3.03 -6.10 -7.94
C LEU A 263 3.55 -5.25 -9.10
N ASN A 264 4.71 -5.60 -9.65
CA ASN A 264 5.32 -4.90 -10.75
C ASN A 264 5.25 -5.74 -12.02
N TYR A 265 4.41 -5.34 -12.96
CA TYR A 265 4.17 -5.97 -14.26
C TYR A 265 4.90 -5.24 -15.41
N SER A 266 5.82 -4.30 -15.12
CA SER A 266 6.52 -3.54 -16.15
C SER A 266 7.43 -4.41 -17.02
N GLY A 267 7.87 -5.58 -16.52
CA GLY A 267 8.74 -6.51 -17.24
C GLY A 267 10.17 -6.01 -17.42
N ARG A 268 10.57 -4.94 -16.74
CA ARG A 268 11.90 -4.33 -16.82
C ARG A 268 12.31 -3.76 -15.47
N GLU A 269 13.61 -3.69 -15.25
CA GLU A 269 14.17 -2.92 -14.14
C GLU A 269 13.95 -1.43 -14.39
N GLY A 270 13.56 -0.70 -13.33
CA GLY A 270 13.29 0.71 -13.37
C GLY A 270 12.80 1.22 -12.02
N LEU A 271 12.18 2.40 -12.00
CA LEU A 271 11.72 3.04 -10.77
C LEU A 271 10.67 2.22 -10.02
N GLY A 272 9.86 1.39 -10.72
CA GLY A 272 8.92 0.45 -10.10
C GLY A 272 9.62 -0.63 -9.27
N THR A 273 10.71 -1.21 -9.80
CA THR A 273 11.57 -2.16 -9.06
C THR A 273 12.25 -1.46 -7.89
N GLY A 274 12.74 -0.23 -8.09
CA GLY A 274 13.33 0.59 -7.02
C GLY A 274 12.38 0.83 -5.86
N PHE A 275 11.14 1.22 -6.15
CA PHE A 275 10.09 1.40 -5.14
C PHE A 275 9.75 0.09 -4.42
N ALA A 276 9.58 -1.02 -5.15
CA ALA A 276 9.29 -2.34 -4.58
C ALA A 276 10.44 -2.83 -3.67
N THR A 277 11.68 -2.61 -4.07
CA THR A 277 12.87 -2.93 -3.26
C THR A 277 12.94 -2.07 -1.99
N TYR A 278 12.70 -0.75 -2.13
CA TYR A 278 12.75 0.19 -1.02
C TYR A 278 11.73 -0.14 0.08
N ILE A 279 10.47 -0.40 -0.30
CA ILE A 279 9.41 -0.70 0.67
C ILE A 279 9.68 -2.01 1.41
N GLY A 280 10.34 -2.98 0.77
CA GLY A 280 10.77 -4.25 1.37
C GLY A 280 12.08 -4.16 2.16
N ALA A 281 12.88 -3.10 1.99
CA ALA A 281 14.16 -2.91 2.66
C ALA A 281 14.01 -2.28 4.06
N PHE A 282 15.11 -2.15 4.79
CA PHE A 282 15.15 -1.69 6.18
C PHE A 282 14.42 -0.36 6.40
N GLU A 283 14.64 0.65 5.55
CA GLU A 283 14.01 1.96 5.67
C GLU A 283 12.49 1.89 5.49
N GLY A 284 12.04 1.19 4.45
CA GLY A 284 10.62 0.95 4.20
C GLY A 284 9.96 0.17 5.34
N GLN A 285 10.63 -0.88 5.83
CA GLN A 285 10.11 -1.70 6.94
C GLN A 285 10.03 -0.93 8.25
N ARG A 286 10.91 0.06 8.49
CA ARG A 286 10.78 1.00 9.63
C ARG A 286 9.54 1.88 9.53
N ILE A 287 9.21 2.36 8.33
CA ILE A 287 7.97 3.13 8.11
C ILE A 287 6.75 2.24 8.40
N ILE A 288 6.74 1.02 7.84
CA ILE A 288 5.69 0.03 8.09
C ILE A 288 5.51 -0.26 9.58
N LEU A 289 6.61 -0.48 10.32
CA LEU A 289 6.55 -0.73 11.75
C LEU A 289 5.94 0.45 12.53
N LYS A 290 6.30 1.68 12.17
CA LYS A 290 5.74 2.89 12.80
C LYS A 290 4.27 3.13 12.45
N SER A 291 3.82 2.65 11.30
CA SER A 291 2.44 2.80 10.84
C SER A 291 1.42 1.93 11.59
N GLY A 292 1.86 1.06 12.50
CA GLY A 292 0.98 0.11 13.18
C GLY A 292 0.67 -1.15 12.38
N LEU A 293 1.15 -1.25 11.15
CA LEU A 293 1.12 -2.47 10.33
C LEU A 293 2.24 -3.44 10.76
N LEU A 294 2.05 -4.72 10.51
CA LEU A 294 3.11 -5.70 10.78
C LEU A 294 4.07 -5.75 9.57
N PRO A 295 5.34 -5.36 9.71
CA PRO A 295 6.33 -5.51 8.64
C PRO A 295 6.63 -6.98 8.35
N VAL A 296 7.17 -7.27 7.17
CA VAL A 296 7.65 -8.63 6.82
C VAL A 296 8.93 -8.94 7.60
N ASP A 297 9.84 -7.97 7.66
CA ASP A 297 11.06 -8.04 8.46
C ASP A 297 10.99 -6.97 9.56
N ILE A 298 11.13 -7.39 10.82
CA ILE A 298 11.12 -6.47 11.95
C ILE A 298 12.50 -5.82 12.05
N PRO A 299 12.63 -4.50 11.77
CA PRO A 299 13.91 -3.81 11.86
C PRO A 299 14.47 -3.88 13.28
N THR A 300 15.72 -4.30 13.40
CA THR A 300 16.44 -4.31 14.69
C THR A 300 16.58 -2.88 15.20
N ARG A 301 16.45 -2.70 16.54
CA ARG A 301 16.76 -1.41 17.16
C ARG A 301 18.29 -1.32 17.32
N GLU A 302 18.91 -0.41 16.59
CA GLU A 302 20.26 0.03 16.90
C GLU A 302 20.18 1.06 18.03
N ILE A 303 20.76 0.74 19.18
CA ILE A 303 20.92 1.67 20.29
C ILE A 303 22.35 2.18 20.24
N GLU A 304 22.56 3.39 19.73
CA GLU A 304 23.82 4.10 19.95
C GLU A 304 23.92 4.45 21.43
N VAL A 305 24.74 3.73 22.17
CA VAL A 305 25.12 4.12 23.51
C VAL A 305 26.22 5.19 23.35
N ARG A 306 25.85 6.46 23.44
CA ARG A 306 26.86 7.54 23.63
C ARG A 306 27.43 7.37 25.01
N SER A 307 28.62 6.81 25.09
CA SER A 307 29.46 6.95 26.28
C SER A 307 30.00 8.39 26.32
N GLU A 308 29.29 9.28 26.96
CA GLU A 308 29.90 10.55 27.38
C GLU A 308 30.95 10.23 28.43
N LEU A 309 32.23 10.49 28.07
CA LEU A 309 33.33 10.61 29.03
C LEU A 309 33.42 12.06 29.48
#